data_3cb3f9519c8d1f91f82067c5d2952f6c
#
_entry.id   3cb3f9519c8d1f91f82067c5d2952f6c
#
_cell.length_a   1.000
_cell.length_b   1.000
_cell.length_c   1.000
_cell.angle_alpha   90.00
_cell.angle_beta   90.00
_cell.angle_gamma   90.00
#
_symmetry.space_group_name_H-M   'P 1'
#
loop_
_entity.id
_entity.type
_entity.pdbx_description
1 polymer ?
#
loop_
_entity_poly.entity_id
_entity_poly.type
_entity_poly.pdbx_seq_one_letter_code
_entity_poly.pdbx_strand_id
1 'polypeptide(L)'
;MSADSTVKRRRLEPEERRAEILAAARKLFDAGNYASVSTSDIAKAAGVARPLINHYFGGKRELYLEVVRQMMVVPAPVTESLPKTTREHRLAISVDRWLDVVERNKRTWLTAIGPEAIGRDPDVERIMLEADEIAADHVLEAALMTDIVEGREELRAMIRSYGSMLRAASREWLIRGTLGREDLRAFLTDSILHLLNVTYPKVLAATRDGRTPPE
;
A
#
# COMPACT_ATOMS: atom_id res chain seq x y z
N MET A 1 -25.57 -5.74 48.28
CA MET A 1 -24.82 -4.55 47.91
C MET A 1 -24.06 -4.87 46.64
N SER A 2 -24.66 -4.58 45.51
CA SER A 2 -24.04 -4.80 44.18
C SER A 2 -23.35 -3.50 43.77
N ALA A 3 -22.05 -3.58 43.63
CA ALA A 3 -21.24 -2.48 43.08
C ALA A 3 -21.38 -2.50 41.55
N ASP A 4 -22.20 -1.59 41.06
CA ASP A 4 -22.30 -1.28 39.64
C ASP A 4 -21.00 -0.53 39.19
N SER A 5 -20.05 -1.25 38.65
CA SER A 5 -18.84 -0.67 38.08
C SER A 5 -19.16 -0.17 36.68
N THR A 6 -19.74 1.00 36.55
CA THR A 6 -19.82 1.76 35.30
C THR A 6 -18.42 2.13 34.87
N VAL A 7 -17.84 1.33 33.94
CA VAL A 7 -16.61 1.68 33.25
C VAL A 7 -16.85 2.98 32.50
N LYS A 8 -16.35 4.07 33.04
CA LYS A 8 -16.39 5.41 32.46
C LYS A 8 -15.66 5.37 31.12
N ARG A 9 -16.39 5.29 29.97
CA ARG A 9 -15.81 5.34 28.63
C ARG A 9 -14.99 6.61 28.52
N ARG A 10 -13.67 6.45 28.36
CA ARG A 10 -12.74 7.55 28.10
C ARG A 10 -13.21 8.31 26.86
N ARG A 11 -13.41 9.61 26.98
CA ARG A 11 -13.75 10.48 25.85
C ARG A 11 -12.49 10.56 24.98
N LEU A 12 -12.50 9.84 23.86
CA LEU A 12 -11.41 9.87 22.89
C LEU A 12 -11.40 11.20 22.14
N GLU A 13 -10.23 11.69 21.81
CA GLU A 13 -10.07 12.83 20.91
C GLU A 13 -10.59 12.48 19.50
N PRO A 14 -10.99 13.48 18.69
CA PRO A 14 -11.56 13.25 17.35
C PRO A 14 -10.70 12.37 16.46
N GLU A 15 -9.38 12.58 16.43
CA GLU A 15 -8.43 11.81 15.66
C GLU A 15 -8.31 10.36 16.13
N GLU A 16 -8.28 10.12 17.44
CA GLU A 16 -8.30 8.77 18.01
C GLU A 16 -9.57 8.03 17.60
N ARG A 17 -10.72 8.74 17.64
CA ARG A 17 -12.01 8.19 17.22
C ARG A 17 -12.05 7.84 15.74
N ARG A 18 -11.53 8.73 14.89
CA ARG A 18 -11.41 8.51 13.45
C ARG A 18 -10.54 7.28 13.17
N ALA A 19 -9.42 7.14 13.86
CA ALA A 19 -8.52 5.99 13.73
C ALA A 19 -9.16 4.67 14.17
N GLU A 20 -9.96 4.66 15.27
CA GLU A 20 -10.71 3.47 15.70
C GLU A 20 -11.75 3.01 14.68
N ILE A 21 -12.52 3.95 14.12
CA ILE A 21 -13.50 3.63 13.06
C ILE A 21 -12.79 3.01 11.86
N LEU A 22 -11.70 3.60 11.43
CA LEU A 22 -10.93 3.14 10.28
C LEU A 22 -10.31 1.75 10.51
N ALA A 23 -9.78 1.50 11.71
CA ALA A 23 -9.24 0.19 12.09
C ALA A 23 -10.34 -0.90 12.13
N ALA A 24 -11.54 -0.56 12.63
CA ALA A 24 -12.69 -1.47 12.62
C ALA A 24 -13.16 -1.75 11.18
N ALA A 25 -13.26 -0.73 10.35
CA ALA A 25 -13.63 -0.87 8.93
C ALA A 25 -12.64 -1.76 8.17
N ARG A 26 -11.33 -1.55 8.36
CA ARG A 26 -10.29 -2.38 7.74
C ARG A 26 -10.44 -3.85 8.10
N LYS A 27 -10.64 -4.18 9.38
CA LYS A 27 -10.84 -5.56 9.83
C LYS A 27 -12.09 -6.20 9.20
N LEU A 28 -13.18 -5.45 9.09
CA LEU A 28 -14.42 -5.96 8.52
C LEU A 28 -14.32 -6.15 7.00
N PHE A 29 -13.70 -5.22 6.28
CA PHE A 29 -13.48 -5.35 4.85
C PHE A 29 -12.47 -6.47 4.53
N ASP A 30 -11.52 -6.74 5.42
CA ASP A 30 -10.61 -7.87 5.26
C ASP A 30 -11.27 -9.22 5.60
N ALA A 31 -12.21 -9.25 6.53
CA ALA A 31 -12.96 -10.47 6.87
C ALA A 31 -14.10 -10.77 5.87
N GLY A 32 -14.68 -9.73 5.25
CA GLY A 32 -15.79 -9.82 4.28
C GLY A 32 -15.45 -9.08 2.98
N ASN A 33 -16.41 -9.06 2.04
CA ASN A 33 -16.30 -8.20 0.86
C ASN A 33 -16.96 -6.84 1.11
N TYR A 34 -16.62 -5.84 0.27
CA TYR A 34 -17.21 -4.50 0.39
C TYR A 34 -18.74 -4.52 0.44
N ALA A 35 -19.41 -5.34 -0.39
CA ALA A 35 -20.85 -5.37 -0.46
C ALA A 35 -21.52 -5.87 0.84
N SER A 36 -20.93 -6.86 1.50
CA SER A 36 -21.47 -7.51 2.70
C SER A 36 -21.32 -6.71 4.00
N VAL A 37 -20.37 -5.76 4.08
CA VAL A 37 -20.12 -4.95 5.26
C VAL A 37 -21.05 -3.74 5.27
N SER A 38 -21.78 -3.51 6.37
CA SER A 38 -22.62 -2.33 6.55
C SER A 38 -21.99 -1.26 7.45
N THR A 39 -22.43 0.00 7.33
CA THR A 39 -22.02 1.07 8.27
C THR A 39 -22.46 0.77 9.71
N SER A 40 -23.52 0.00 9.90
CA SER A 40 -23.97 -0.43 11.23
C SER A 40 -23.00 -1.42 11.86
N ASP A 41 -22.47 -2.38 11.06
CA ASP A 41 -21.48 -3.34 11.54
C ASP A 41 -20.19 -2.63 11.92
N ILE A 42 -19.74 -1.68 11.08
CA ILE A 42 -18.55 -0.86 11.37
C ILE A 42 -18.74 -0.06 12.65
N ALA A 43 -19.87 0.62 12.81
CA ALA A 43 -20.18 1.41 14.01
C ALA A 43 -20.19 0.54 15.27
N LYS A 44 -20.81 -0.65 15.19
CA LYS A 44 -20.84 -1.64 16.29
C LYS A 44 -19.42 -2.11 16.64
N ALA A 45 -18.61 -2.44 15.65
CA ALA A 45 -17.23 -2.90 15.84
C ALA A 45 -16.32 -1.82 16.43
N ALA A 46 -16.52 -0.55 16.01
CA ALA A 46 -15.80 0.60 16.54
C ALA A 46 -16.35 1.12 17.87
N GLY A 47 -17.47 0.57 18.34
CA GLY A 47 -18.13 1.04 19.57
C GLY A 47 -18.65 2.48 19.51
N VAL A 48 -19.09 2.94 18.32
CA VAL A 48 -19.59 4.30 18.08
C VAL A 48 -21.04 4.29 17.59
N ALA A 49 -21.68 5.45 17.65
CA ALA A 49 -23.00 5.63 17.02
C ALA A 49 -22.85 5.71 15.49
N ARG A 50 -23.75 5.05 14.73
CA ARG A 50 -23.71 5.01 13.26
C ARG A 50 -23.58 6.39 12.59
N PRO A 51 -24.24 7.46 13.03
CA PRO A 51 -24.07 8.79 12.43
C PRO A 51 -22.63 9.31 12.42
N LEU A 52 -21.77 8.84 13.33
CA LEU A 52 -20.38 9.23 13.38
C LEU A 52 -19.57 8.72 12.16
N ILE A 53 -19.98 7.61 11.54
CA ILE A 53 -19.36 7.14 10.28
C ILE A 53 -19.51 8.22 9.21
N ASN A 54 -20.72 8.76 9.02
CA ASN A 54 -20.97 9.81 8.05
C ASN A 54 -20.29 11.13 8.44
N HIS A 55 -20.25 11.44 9.73
CA HIS A 55 -19.59 12.65 10.23
C HIS A 55 -18.08 12.68 9.94
N TYR A 56 -17.38 11.55 10.15
CA TYR A 56 -15.92 11.48 9.97
C TYR A 56 -15.47 11.18 8.53
N PHE A 57 -16.29 10.46 7.77
CA PHE A 57 -15.89 9.91 6.47
C PHE A 57 -16.81 10.29 5.31
N GLY A 58 -18.02 10.79 5.57
CA GLY A 58 -19.01 11.06 4.53
C GLY A 58 -19.92 9.87 4.23
N GLY A 59 -19.39 8.64 4.29
CA GLY A 59 -20.16 7.43 4.05
C GLY A 59 -19.32 6.16 4.01
N LYS A 60 -19.97 5.05 3.64
CA LYS A 60 -19.30 3.74 3.52
C LYS A 60 -18.25 3.73 2.41
N ARG A 61 -18.56 4.39 1.28
CA ARG A 61 -17.68 4.42 0.12
C ARG A 61 -16.40 5.19 0.43
N GLU A 62 -16.53 6.38 0.99
CA GLU A 62 -15.42 7.24 1.36
C GLU A 62 -14.55 6.58 2.44
N LEU A 63 -15.17 5.90 3.42
CA LEU A 63 -14.46 5.10 4.41
C LEU A 63 -13.69 3.94 3.78
N TYR A 64 -14.29 3.25 2.79
CA TYR A 64 -13.60 2.19 2.05
C TYR A 64 -12.41 2.73 1.26
N LEU A 65 -12.59 3.84 0.53
CA LEU A 65 -11.49 4.48 -0.22
C LEU A 65 -10.34 4.91 0.70
N GLU A 66 -10.66 5.37 1.92
CA GLU A 66 -9.64 5.68 2.92
C GLU A 66 -8.88 4.43 3.41
N VAL A 67 -9.58 3.30 3.59
CA VAL A 67 -8.95 2.00 3.90
C VAL A 67 -8.03 1.57 2.75
N VAL A 68 -8.49 1.68 1.50
CA VAL A 68 -7.69 1.38 0.31
C VAL A 68 -6.46 2.28 0.25
N ARG A 69 -6.63 3.60 0.46
CA ARG A 69 -5.51 4.56 0.46
C ARG A 69 -4.46 4.19 1.50
N GLN A 70 -4.86 3.93 2.75
CA GLN A 70 -3.91 3.55 3.81
C GLN A 70 -3.19 2.23 3.55
N MET A 71 -3.76 1.37 2.73
CA MET A 71 -3.14 0.10 2.37
C MET A 71 -2.22 0.23 1.15
N MET A 72 -2.60 1.05 0.16
CA MET A 72 -1.84 1.25 -1.09
C MET A 72 -0.67 2.20 -0.91
N VAL A 73 -0.90 3.30 -0.19
CA VAL A 73 0.20 4.17 0.24
C VAL A 73 1.06 3.35 1.18
N VAL A 74 2.28 3.03 0.73
CA VAL A 74 3.24 2.20 1.49
C VAL A 74 3.26 2.68 2.93
N PRO A 75 2.81 1.85 3.90
CA PRO A 75 2.76 2.30 5.28
C PRO A 75 4.14 2.72 5.75
N ALA A 76 4.23 3.78 6.54
CA ALA A 76 5.45 4.24 7.16
C ALA A 76 6.36 3.10 7.71
N PRO A 77 5.82 2.00 8.32
CA PRO A 77 6.62 0.86 8.75
C PRO A 77 7.46 0.18 7.67
N VAL A 78 7.12 0.34 6.37
CA VAL A 78 7.91 -0.28 5.29
C VAL A 78 9.25 0.45 5.09
N THR A 79 9.27 1.77 5.28
CA THR A 79 10.42 2.63 5.04
C THR A 79 11.01 3.24 6.30
N GLU A 80 10.22 3.38 7.36
CA GLU A 80 10.69 3.87 8.65
C GLU A 80 11.85 3.03 9.19
N SER A 81 12.88 3.70 9.65
CA SER A 81 13.99 3.07 10.37
C SER A 81 14.70 1.96 9.59
N LEU A 82 14.86 2.13 8.26
CA LEU A 82 15.76 1.25 7.52
C LEU A 82 17.18 1.35 8.09
N PRO A 83 17.85 0.21 8.32
CA PRO A 83 19.18 0.22 8.93
C PRO A 83 20.19 0.95 8.03
N LYS A 84 21.22 1.51 8.66
CA LYS A 84 22.37 2.10 7.95
C LYS A 84 23.27 0.98 7.43
N THR A 85 22.91 0.42 6.28
CA THR A 85 23.57 -0.72 5.65
C THR A 85 23.58 -0.58 4.12
N THR A 86 23.91 -1.64 3.40
CA THR A 86 23.96 -1.64 1.94
C THR A 86 22.59 -1.42 1.32
N ARG A 87 22.56 -0.91 0.09
CA ARG A 87 21.34 -0.74 -0.73
C ARG A 87 20.56 -2.06 -0.85
N GLU A 88 21.26 -3.13 -1.13
CA GLU A 88 20.70 -4.47 -1.30
C GLU A 88 19.93 -4.92 -0.06
N HIS A 89 20.52 -4.76 1.10
CA HIS A 89 19.91 -5.16 2.36
C HIS A 89 18.70 -4.27 2.71
N ARG A 90 18.79 -2.96 2.46
CA ARG A 90 17.66 -2.02 2.68
C ARG A 90 16.47 -2.35 1.78
N LEU A 91 16.70 -2.63 0.50
CA LEU A 91 15.67 -3.02 -0.45
C LEU A 91 15.05 -4.37 -0.09
N ALA A 92 15.84 -5.35 0.31
CA ALA A 92 15.35 -6.65 0.77
C ALA A 92 14.43 -6.51 1.99
N ILE A 93 14.81 -5.68 2.98
CA ILE A 93 13.97 -5.38 4.15
C ILE A 93 12.67 -4.68 3.72
N SER A 94 12.73 -3.73 2.78
CA SER A 94 11.54 -3.01 2.31
C SER A 94 10.56 -3.95 1.61
N VAL A 95 11.07 -4.85 0.76
CA VAL A 95 10.26 -5.89 0.10
C VAL A 95 9.62 -6.82 1.13
N ASP A 96 10.40 -7.29 2.11
CA ASP A 96 9.91 -8.21 3.15
C ASP A 96 8.79 -7.58 3.99
N ARG A 97 9.00 -6.34 4.46
CA ARG A 97 7.98 -5.58 5.20
C ARG A 97 6.71 -5.32 4.37
N TRP A 98 6.88 -5.05 3.06
CA TRP A 98 5.75 -4.89 2.16
C TRP A 98 4.96 -6.20 2.01
N LEU A 99 5.63 -7.35 1.86
CA LEU A 99 4.99 -8.67 1.83
C LEU A 99 4.19 -8.93 3.11
N ASP A 100 4.71 -8.55 4.27
CA ASP A 100 4.00 -8.64 5.55
C ASP A 100 2.70 -7.82 5.56
N VAL A 101 2.72 -6.60 5.00
CA VAL A 101 1.53 -5.75 4.90
C VAL A 101 0.48 -6.40 3.98
N VAL A 102 0.90 -6.91 2.84
CA VAL A 102 0.04 -7.58 1.86
C VAL A 102 -0.60 -8.83 2.46
N GLU A 103 0.18 -9.66 3.16
CA GLU A 103 -0.29 -10.88 3.79
C GLU A 103 -1.33 -10.62 4.88
N ARG A 104 -1.06 -9.65 5.76
CA ARG A 104 -1.99 -9.26 6.84
C ARG A 104 -3.31 -8.67 6.34
N ASN A 105 -3.33 -8.13 5.12
CA ASN A 105 -4.51 -7.48 4.53
C ASN A 105 -4.93 -8.15 3.22
N LYS A 106 -4.73 -9.47 3.10
CA LYS A 106 -4.87 -10.26 1.87
C LYS A 106 -6.15 -9.98 1.10
N ARG A 107 -7.31 -10.02 1.77
CA ARG A 107 -8.62 -9.86 1.10
C ARG A 107 -8.84 -8.44 0.58
N THR A 108 -8.58 -7.45 1.43
CA THR A 108 -8.69 -6.04 1.04
C THR A 108 -7.72 -5.71 -0.07
N TRP A 109 -6.49 -6.23 -0.01
CA TRP A 109 -5.49 -6.11 -1.06
C TRP A 109 -5.99 -6.68 -2.39
N LEU A 110 -6.44 -7.94 -2.40
CA LEU A 110 -6.94 -8.61 -3.60
C LEU A 110 -8.18 -7.92 -4.18
N THR A 111 -9.06 -7.36 -3.34
CA THR A 111 -10.21 -6.57 -3.80
C THR A 111 -9.74 -5.29 -4.48
N ALA A 112 -8.78 -4.57 -3.88
CA ALA A 112 -8.30 -3.30 -4.42
C ALA A 112 -7.49 -3.44 -5.72
N ILE A 113 -6.73 -4.54 -5.90
CA ILE A 113 -5.96 -4.81 -7.13
C ILE A 113 -6.70 -5.72 -8.12
N GLY A 114 -7.93 -6.12 -7.79
CA GLY A 114 -8.75 -7.00 -8.63
C GLY A 114 -9.23 -6.32 -9.91
N PRO A 115 -9.60 -7.10 -10.94
CA PRO A 115 -10.07 -6.56 -12.22
C PRO A 115 -11.37 -5.74 -12.12
N GLU A 116 -12.11 -5.88 -11.01
CA GLU A 116 -13.31 -5.09 -10.74
C GLU A 116 -13.01 -3.71 -10.15
N ALA A 117 -11.85 -3.54 -9.52
CA ALA A 117 -11.42 -2.27 -8.93
C ALA A 117 -10.56 -1.46 -9.91
N ILE A 118 -9.59 -2.12 -10.57
CA ILE A 118 -8.68 -1.46 -11.51
C ILE A 118 -9.43 -1.21 -12.84
N GLY A 119 -9.53 0.06 -13.24
CA GLY A 119 -10.13 0.48 -14.51
C GLY A 119 -11.65 0.61 -14.50
N ARG A 120 -12.34 0.39 -13.36
CA ARG A 120 -13.79 0.61 -13.21
C ARG A 120 -14.14 1.66 -12.15
N ASP A 121 -13.28 1.90 -11.19
CA ASP A 121 -13.47 2.92 -10.16
C ASP A 121 -12.38 4.00 -10.27
N PRO A 122 -12.68 5.18 -10.82
CA PRO A 122 -11.71 6.24 -11.03
C PRO A 122 -11.09 6.76 -9.72
N ASP A 123 -11.77 6.62 -8.57
CA ASP A 123 -11.21 7.01 -7.29
C ASP A 123 -10.17 6.00 -6.80
N VAL A 124 -10.37 4.71 -7.05
CA VAL A 124 -9.37 3.67 -6.76
C VAL A 124 -8.15 3.85 -7.68
N GLU A 125 -8.37 4.12 -8.98
CA GLU A 125 -7.28 4.37 -9.92
C GLU A 125 -6.43 5.58 -9.49
N ARG A 126 -7.06 6.68 -9.08
CA ARG A 126 -6.36 7.85 -8.56
C ARG A 126 -5.54 7.55 -7.31
N ILE A 127 -6.08 6.74 -6.39
CA ILE A 127 -5.34 6.29 -5.19
C ILE A 127 -4.13 5.43 -5.59
N MET A 128 -4.26 4.59 -6.62
CA MET A 128 -3.15 3.75 -7.11
C MET A 128 -2.04 4.59 -7.73
N LEU A 129 -2.39 5.61 -8.54
CA LEU A 129 -1.41 6.52 -9.12
C LEU A 129 -0.66 7.31 -8.04
N GLU A 130 -1.39 7.85 -7.05
CA GLU A 130 -0.80 8.53 -5.89
C GLU A 130 0.15 7.61 -5.11
N ALA A 131 -0.28 6.37 -4.87
CA ALA A 131 0.53 5.37 -4.18
C ALA A 131 1.79 4.98 -4.95
N ASP A 132 1.73 4.91 -6.28
CA ASP A 132 2.89 4.61 -7.14
C ASP A 132 3.95 5.73 -7.07
N GLU A 133 3.53 7.01 -7.00
CA GLU A 133 4.45 8.14 -6.82
C GLU A 133 5.15 8.09 -5.44
N ILE A 134 4.39 7.86 -4.38
CA ILE A 134 4.94 7.73 -3.02
C ILE A 134 5.87 6.52 -2.92
N ALA A 135 5.49 5.39 -3.51
CA ALA A 135 6.33 4.20 -3.54
C ALA A 135 7.64 4.44 -4.30
N ALA A 136 7.61 5.24 -5.37
CA ALA A 136 8.83 5.59 -6.10
C ALA A 136 9.81 6.38 -5.21
N ASP A 137 9.33 7.35 -4.42
CA ASP A 137 10.18 8.09 -3.49
C ASP A 137 10.74 7.20 -2.38
N HIS A 138 9.94 6.28 -1.86
CA HIS A 138 10.39 5.31 -0.86
C HIS A 138 11.46 4.35 -1.40
N VAL A 139 11.31 3.88 -2.65
CA VAL A 139 12.35 3.05 -3.28
C VAL A 139 13.64 3.83 -3.47
N LEU A 140 13.58 5.10 -3.90
CA LEU A 140 14.75 5.96 -4.03
C LEU A 140 15.45 6.17 -2.68
N GLU A 141 14.70 6.36 -1.60
CA GLU A 141 15.23 6.48 -0.24
C GLU A 141 15.87 5.16 0.24
N ALA A 142 15.18 4.02 0.04
CA ALA A 142 15.71 2.71 0.39
C ALA A 142 16.99 2.39 -0.40
N ALA A 143 17.03 2.80 -1.67
CA ALA A 143 18.17 2.61 -2.58
C ALA A 143 19.31 3.62 -2.35
N LEU A 144 19.18 4.59 -1.45
CA LEU A 144 20.15 5.68 -1.25
C LEU A 144 20.39 6.49 -2.55
N MET A 145 19.30 6.77 -3.29
CA MET A 145 19.33 7.43 -4.61
C MET A 145 18.47 8.71 -4.63
N THR A 146 18.27 9.36 -3.50
CA THR A 146 17.45 10.57 -3.36
C THR A 146 18.01 11.78 -4.13
N ASP A 147 19.33 11.85 -4.28
CA ASP A 147 20.03 13.00 -4.84
C ASP A 147 20.23 12.92 -6.36
N ILE A 148 19.68 11.88 -7.01
CA ILE A 148 19.73 11.74 -8.46
C ILE A 148 18.91 12.86 -9.10
N VAL A 149 19.54 13.60 -10.02
CA VAL A 149 18.92 14.66 -10.82
C VAL A 149 18.74 14.19 -12.27
N GLU A 150 19.82 13.72 -12.88
CA GLU A 150 19.80 13.26 -14.27
C GLU A 150 19.09 11.91 -14.41
N GLY A 151 18.14 11.80 -15.34
CA GLY A 151 17.37 10.58 -15.57
C GLY A 151 16.42 10.22 -14.42
N ARG A 152 16.09 11.19 -13.53
CA ARG A 152 15.21 10.97 -12.38
C ARG A 152 13.82 10.52 -12.80
N GLU A 153 13.25 11.13 -13.82
CA GLU A 153 11.90 10.81 -14.30
C GLU A 153 11.86 9.43 -14.96
N GLU A 154 12.86 9.06 -15.72
CA GLU A 154 13.00 7.72 -16.32
C GLU A 154 13.11 6.66 -15.20
N LEU A 155 13.91 6.95 -14.19
CA LEU A 155 14.04 6.05 -13.04
C LEU A 155 12.72 5.91 -12.28
N ARG A 156 12.01 6.99 -12.01
CA ARG A 156 10.67 6.97 -11.38
C ARG A 156 9.67 6.17 -12.22
N ALA A 157 9.66 6.35 -13.54
CA ALA A 157 8.80 5.59 -14.45
C ALA A 157 9.07 4.07 -14.37
N MET A 158 10.35 3.68 -14.33
CA MET A 158 10.72 2.28 -14.15
C MET A 158 10.31 1.73 -12.78
N ILE A 159 10.43 2.52 -11.71
CA ILE A 159 9.99 2.11 -10.37
C ILE A 159 8.46 1.98 -10.31
N ARG A 160 7.69 2.88 -10.94
CA ARG A 160 6.22 2.74 -11.06
C ARG A 160 5.83 1.46 -11.82
N SER A 161 6.56 1.14 -12.88
CA SER A 161 6.37 -0.12 -13.62
C SER A 161 6.67 -1.35 -12.75
N TYR A 162 7.72 -1.28 -11.94
CA TYR A 162 8.02 -2.30 -10.93
C TYR A 162 6.89 -2.43 -9.90
N GLY A 163 6.27 -1.33 -9.46
CA GLY A 163 5.08 -1.34 -8.60
C GLY A 163 3.92 -2.13 -9.19
N SER A 164 3.69 -2.00 -10.51
CA SER A 164 2.68 -2.81 -11.22
C SER A 164 3.04 -4.29 -11.26
N MET A 165 4.32 -4.63 -11.44
CA MET A 165 4.82 -6.00 -11.36
C MET A 165 4.62 -6.58 -9.94
N LEU A 166 4.88 -5.82 -8.88
CA LEU A 166 4.60 -6.19 -7.49
C LEU A 166 3.14 -6.62 -7.30
N ARG A 167 2.20 -5.83 -7.80
CA ARG A 167 0.76 -6.13 -7.72
C ARG A 167 0.40 -7.41 -8.50
N ALA A 168 0.95 -7.60 -9.68
CA ALA A 168 0.73 -8.82 -10.46
C ALA A 168 1.30 -10.06 -9.76
N ALA A 169 2.54 -9.97 -9.27
CA ALA A 169 3.22 -11.05 -8.58
C ALA A 169 2.54 -11.44 -7.25
N SER A 170 1.96 -10.46 -6.52
CA SER A 170 1.17 -10.77 -5.32
C SER A 170 -0.06 -11.61 -5.62
N ARG A 171 -0.67 -11.49 -6.81
CA ARG A 171 -1.77 -12.38 -7.23
C ARG A 171 -1.31 -13.80 -7.49
N GLU A 172 -0.12 -14.00 -8.09
CA GLU A 172 0.47 -15.33 -8.26
C GLU A 172 0.64 -16.01 -6.90
N TRP A 173 1.16 -15.29 -5.91
CA TRP A 173 1.32 -15.79 -4.55
C TRP A 173 -0.02 -16.08 -3.87
N LEU A 174 -0.89 -15.05 -3.78
CA LEU A 174 -2.06 -15.10 -2.91
C LEU A 174 -3.25 -15.86 -3.50
N ILE A 175 -3.37 -15.97 -4.82
CA ILE A 175 -4.49 -16.61 -5.51
C ILE A 175 -4.06 -17.96 -6.09
N ARG A 176 -2.99 -17.98 -6.90
CA ARG A 176 -2.57 -19.20 -7.61
C ARG A 176 -1.70 -20.10 -6.74
N GLY A 177 -0.95 -19.53 -5.81
CA GLY A 177 -0.05 -20.28 -4.94
C GLY A 177 1.16 -20.90 -5.67
N THR A 178 1.43 -20.48 -6.89
CA THR A 178 2.54 -21.00 -7.71
C THR A 178 3.90 -20.58 -7.16
N LEU A 179 3.97 -19.34 -6.63
CA LEU A 179 5.15 -18.83 -5.94
C LEU A 179 4.87 -18.79 -4.44
N GLY A 180 5.79 -19.30 -3.63
CA GLY A 180 5.78 -19.11 -2.19
C GLY A 180 6.22 -17.69 -1.81
N ARG A 181 6.05 -17.33 -0.52
CA ARG A 181 6.45 -16.00 0.01
C ARG A 181 7.96 -15.75 -0.21
N GLU A 182 8.80 -16.74 0.05
CA GLU A 182 10.26 -16.62 -0.10
C GLU A 182 10.68 -16.51 -1.57
N ASP A 183 10.04 -17.28 -2.48
CA ASP A 183 10.30 -17.17 -3.93
C ASP A 183 9.93 -15.78 -4.42
N LEU A 184 8.78 -15.26 -3.96
CA LEU A 184 8.33 -13.93 -4.30
C LEU A 184 9.27 -12.85 -3.75
N ARG A 185 9.73 -12.99 -2.51
CA ARG A 185 10.71 -12.07 -1.89
C ARG A 185 11.99 -12.02 -2.72
N ALA A 186 12.55 -13.17 -3.09
CA ALA A 186 13.74 -13.26 -3.93
C ALA A 186 13.50 -12.62 -5.30
N PHE A 187 12.43 -13.00 -5.99
CA PHE A 187 12.06 -12.47 -7.31
C PHE A 187 11.94 -10.93 -7.30
N LEU A 188 11.24 -10.37 -6.32
CA LEU A 188 11.04 -8.93 -6.23
C LEU A 188 12.32 -8.18 -5.86
N THR A 189 13.11 -8.72 -4.94
CA THR A 189 14.39 -8.10 -4.54
C THR A 189 15.37 -8.09 -5.69
N ASP A 190 15.55 -9.21 -6.38
CA ASP A 190 16.47 -9.31 -7.52
C ASP A 190 16.02 -8.43 -8.69
N SER A 191 14.70 -8.35 -8.94
CA SER A 191 14.14 -7.51 -10.00
C SER A 191 14.42 -6.02 -9.76
N ILE A 192 14.21 -5.50 -8.56
CA ILE A 192 14.49 -4.09 -8.27
C ILE A 192 16.00 -3.80 -8.30
N LEU A 193 16.82 -4.70 -7.79
CA LEU A 193 18.29 -4.56 -7.85
C LEU A 193 18.79 -4.56 -9.30
N HIS A 194 18.27 -5.45 -10.14
CA HIS A 194 18.61 -5.47 -11.56
C HIS A 194 18.16 -4.20 -12.28
N LEU A 195 16.94 -3.72 -11.98
CA LEU A 195 16.43 -2.46 -12.51
C LEU A 195 17.36 -1.30 -12.18
N LEU A 196 17.78 -1.17 -10.93
CA LEU A 196 18.62 -0.06 -10.46
C LEU A 196 20.06 -0.14 -10.94
N ASN A 197 20.65 -1.35 -10.95
CA ASN A 197 22.09 -1.53 -11.21
C ASN A 197 22.41 -1.80 -12.68
N VAL A 198 21.46 -2.29 -13.47
CA VAL A 198 21.70 -2.71 -14.87
C VAL A 198 20.80 -1.93 -15.84
N THR A 199 19.47 -1.95 -15.63
CA THR A 199 18.54 -1.40 -16.60
C THR A 199 18.59 0.12 -16.64
N TYR A 200 18.51 0.79 -15.48
CA TYR A 200 18.53 2.24 -15.39
C TYR A 200 19.80 2.87 -16.03
N PRO A 201 21.03 2.42 -15.71
CA PRO A 201 22.23 2.95 -16.38
C PRO A 201 22.22 2.82 -17.90
N LYS A 202 21.66 1.71 -18.44
CA LYS A 202 21.51 1.51 -19.89
C LYS A 202 20.52 2.50 -20.52
N VAL A 203 19.39 2.72 -19.87
CA VAL A 203 18.37 3.68 -20.32
C VAL A 203 18.95 5.09 -20.30
N LEU A 204 19.63 5.47 -19.21
CA LEU A 204 20.25 6.78 -19.07
C LEU A 204 21.31 7.03 -20.16
N ALA A 205 22.17 6.04 -20.47
CA ALA A 205 23.15 6.14 -21.54
C ALA A 205 22.47 6.33 -22.92
N ALA A 206 21.40 5.58 -23.21
CA ALA A 206 20.65 5.69 -24.45
C ALA A 206 19.96 7.06 -24.62
N THR A 207 19.48 7.65 -23.54
CA THR A 207 18.89 9.00 -23.54
C THR A 207 19.96 10.06 -23.85
N ARG A 208 21.16 9.93 -23.29
CA ARG A 208 22.30 10.81 -23.58
C ARG A 208 22.75 10.76 -25.04
N ASP A 209 22.67 9.58 -25.66
CA ASP A 209 23.07 9.35 -27.07
C ASP A 209 21.99 9.83 -28.07
N GLY A 210 20.99 10.60 -27.64
CA GLY A 210 20.00 11.25 -28.52
C GLY A 210 18.92 10.32 -29.08
N ARG A 211 18.67 9.15 -28.44
CA ARG A 211 17.49 8.35 -28.74
C ARG A 211 16.28 8.97 -28.02
N THR A 212 15.66 9.96 -28.65
CA THR A 212 14.35 10.46 -28.22
C THR A 212 13.35 9.31 -28.22
N PRO A 213 12.54 9.13 -27.18
CA PRO A 213 11.42 8.18 -27.23
C PRO A 213 10.48 8.56 -28.38
N PRO A 214 9.85 7.61 -29.10
CA PRO A 214 8.85 7.91 -30.10
C PRO A 214 7.69 8.68 -29.45
N GLU A 215 7.22 9.73 -30.14
CA GLU A 215 6.05 10.55 -29.77
C GLU A 215 4.78 9.71 -29.64
#